data_9799b1c48882073fbf15049c85e5d9e6
#
_entry.id   9799b1c48882073fbf15049c85e5d9e6
#
_cell.length_a   1.000
_cell.length_b   1.000
_cell.length_c   1.000
_cell.angle_alpha   90.00
_cell.angle_beta   90.00
_cell.angle_gamma   90.00
#
_symmetry.space_group_name_H-M   'P 1'
#
loop_
_entity.id
_entity.type
_entity.pdbx_description
1 polymer ?
#
loop_
_entity_poly.entity_id
_entity_poly.type
_entity_poly.pdbx_seq_one_letter_code
_entity_poly.pdbx_strand_id
1 'polypeptide(L)'
;MLEHNVSEALVADFKRQFHALSLEWANIINLVHPHLSLQQAQAFTTYHLLFVASAWQAANPPPAVDAVMQRAEFCAGRIEFAPILRAHTMTLLQGMLSEQ
;
A
#
# COMPACT_ATOMS: atom_id res chain seq x y z
N MET A 1 23.32 11.07 -0.94
CA MET A 1 21.90 10.79 -0.78
C MET A 1 21.58 10.57 0.69
N LEU A 2 20.42 11.03 1.12
CA LEU A 2 20.05 10.99 2.54
C LEU A 2 20.05 9.57 3.10
N GLU A 3 19.58 8.60 2.32
CA GLU A 3 19.52 7.21 2.75
C GLU A 3 20.87 6.60 3.04
N HIS A 4 21.96 7.13 2.46
CA HIS A 4 23.30 6.65 2.76
C HIS A 4 23.83 7.16 4.10
N ASN A 5 23.15 8.15 4.67
CA ASN A 5 23.55 8.73 5.95
C ASN A 5 22.76 8.16 7.14
N VAL A 6 21.82 7.24 6.86
CA VAL A 6 21.01 6.63 7.91
C VAL A 6 21.74 5.42 8.46
N SER A 7 21.91 5.36 9.78
CA SER A 7 22.63 4.26 10.42
C SER A 7 21.83 2.95 10.33
N GLU A 8 22.55 1.83 10.33
CA GLU A 8 21.93 0.50 10.35
C GLU A 8 21.04 0.31 11.58
N ALA A 9 21.47 0.86 12.74
CA ALA A 9 20.68 0.77 13.96
C ALA A 9 19.33 1.46 13.82
N LEU A 10 19.29 2.63 13.20
CA LEU A 10 18.07 3.37 12.97
C LEU A 10 17.15 2.64 11.98
N VAL A 11 17.71 2.09 10.91
CA VAL A 11 16.96 1.30 9.94
C VAL A 11 16.36 0.05 10.61
N ALA A 12 17.17 -0.65 11.41
CA ALA A 12 16.71 -1.84 12.11
C ALA A 12 15.58 -1.51 13.08
N ASP A 13 15.68 -0.40 13.82
CA ASP A 13 14.65 0.04 14.74
C ASP A 13 13.35 0.37 14.01
N PHE A 14 13.45 1.11 12.90
CA PHE A 14 12.30 1.40 12.06
C PHE A 14 11.63 0.12 11.55
N LYS A 15 12.43 -0.85 11.09
CA LYS A 15 11.89 -2.12 10.60
C LYS A 15 11.19 -2.91 11.70
N ARG A 16 11.71 -2.88 12.93
CA ARG A 16 11.04 -3.54 14.06
C ARG A 16 9.70 -2.91 14.38
N GLN A 17 9.64 -1.58 14.40
CA GLN A 17 8.40 -0.85 14.66
C GLN A 17 7.38 -1.08 13.54
N PHE A 18 7.83 -1.05 12.30
CA PHE A 18 6.98 -1.33 11.14
C PHE A 18 6.43 -2.75 11.19
N HIS A 19 7.28 -3.72 11.54
CA HIS A 19 6.87 -5.12 11.66
C HIS A 19 5.82 -5.30 12.77
N ALA A 20 6.04 -4.67 13.93
CA ALA A 20 5.09 -4.72 15.04
C ALA A 20 3.72 -4.15 14.62
N LEU A 21 3.73 -3.00 13.93
CA LEU A 21 2.51 -2.38 13.44
C LEU A 21 1.81 -3.28 12.41
N SER A 22 2.57 -3.90 11.52
CA SER A 22 2.03 -4.81 10.51
C SER A 22 1.35 -6.02 11.15
N LEU A 23 1.91 -6.55 12.24
CA LEU A 23 1.29 -7.66 12.98
C LEU A 23 -0.01 -7.23 13.64
N GLU A 24 -0.07 -6.04 14.21
CA GLU A 24 -1.32 -5.51 14.78
C GLU A 24 -2.41 -5.38 13.71
N TRP A 25 -2.07 -4.84 12.56
CA TRP A 25 -3.00 -4.73 11.45
C TRP A 25 -3.45 -6.08 10.93
N ALA A 26 -2.53 -7.04 10.83
CA ALA A 26 -2.86 -8.40 10.40
C ALA A 26 -3.84 -9.06 11.35
N ASN A 27 -3.67 -8.86 12.65
CA ASN A 27 -4.60 -9.40 13.65
C ASN A 27 -5.99 -8.79 13.50
N ILE A 28 -6.09 -7.48 13.25
CA ILE A 28 -7.37 -6.81 13.02
C ILE A 28 -8.05 -7.38 11.77
N ILE A 29 -7.29 -7.50 10.67
CA ILE A 29 -7.81 -8.05 9.42
C ILE A 29 -8.31 -9.48 9.62
N ASN A 30 -7.58 -10.29 10.36
CA ASN A 30 -7.99 -11.67 10.66
C ASN A 30 -9.28 -11.73 11.50
N LEU A 31 -9.47 -10.76 12.41
CA LEU A 31 -10.71 -10.65 13.18
C LEU A 31 -11.90 -10.29 12.31
N VAL A 32 -11.72 -9.38 11.37
CA VAL A 32 -12.78 -8.93 10.45
C VAL A 32 -13.08 -9.98 9.40
N HIS A 33 -12.04 -10.67 8.92
CA HIS A 33 -12.15 -11.71 7.89
C HIS A 33 -11.57 -13.03 8.42
N PRO A 34 -12.35 -13.79 9.23
CA PRO A 34 -11.82 -15.00 9.87
C PRO A 34 -11.41 -16.10 8.88
N HIS A 35 -11.91 -16.05 7.65
CA HIS A 35 -11.52 -17.02 6.60
C HIS A 35 -10.11 -16.81 6.09
N LEU A 36 -9.53 -15.62 6.31
CA LEU A 36 -8.13 -15.40 6.01
C LEU A 36 -7.27 -15.95 7.15
N SER A 37 -6.24 -16.73 6.80
CA SER A 37 -5.25 -17.13 7.78
C SER A 37 -4.46 -15.90 8.26
N LEU A 38 -3.79 -16.03 9.39
CA LEU A 38 -2.92 -14.94 9.86
C LEU A 38 -1.83 -14.63 8.84
N GLN A 39 -1.28 -15.67 8.18
CA GLN A 39 -0.28 -15.50 7.14
C GLN A 39 -0.83 -14.70 5.95
N GLN A 40 -2.05 -15.01 5.52
CA GLN A 40 -2.72 -14.25 4.45
C GLN A 40 -2.97 -12.80 4.87
N ALA A 41 -3.39 -12.58 6.11
CA ALA A 41 -3.61 -11.25 6.65
C ALA A 41 -2.31 -10.43 6.71
N GLN A 42 -1.19 -11.07 7.06
CA GLN A 42 0.12 -10.43 7.02
C GLN A 42 0.53 -10.05 5.60
N ALA A 43 0.31 -10.96 4.65
CA ALA A 43 0.60 -10.69 3.24
C ALA A 43 -0.28 -9.55 2.70
N PHE A 44 -1.57 -9.56 3.04
CA PHE A 44 -2.48 -8.48 2.67
C PHE A 44 -1.98 -7.13 3.18
N THR A 45 -1.59 -7.07 4.45
CA THR A 45 -1.10 -5.83 5.07
C THR A 45 0.13 -5.31 4.33
N THR A 46 1.09 -6.18 4.03
CA THR A 46 2.31 -5.80 3.31
C THR A 46 2.00 -5.26 1.92
N TYR A 47 1.20 -6.00 1.15
CA TYR A 47 0.84 -5.58 -0.22
C TYR A 47 0.06 -4.28 -0.21
N HIS A 48 -0.87 -4.15 0.74
CA HIS A 48 -1.70 -2.97 0.86
C HIS A 48 -0.87 -1.72 1.18
N LEU A 49 0.06 -1.83 2.13
CA LEU A 49 0.92 -0.70 2.51
C LEU A 49 1.82 -0.27 1.36
N LEU A 50 2.39 -1.23 0.61
CA LEU A 50 3.20 -0.93 -0.56
C LEU A 50 2.37 -0.21 -1.64
N PHE A 51 1.15 -0.69 -1.85
CA PHE A 51 0.25 -0.08 -2.82
C PHE A 51 -0.14 1.34 -2.42
N VAL A 52 -0.51 1.54 -1.15
CA VAL A 52 -0.94 2.86 -0.66
C VAL A 52 0.13 3.91 -0.89
N ALA A 53 1.38 3.61 -0.58
CA ALA A 53 2.48 4.54 -0.79
C ALA A 53 2.64 4.93 -2.26
N SER A 54 2.62 3.93 -3.16
CA SER A 54 2.75 4.18 -4.60
C SER A 54 1.54 4.90 -5.17
N ALA A 55 0.33 4.51 -4.76
CA ALA A 55 -0.91 5.11 -5.24
C ALA A 55 -1.02 6.57 -4.82
N TRP A 56 -0.60 6.90 -3.60
CA TRP A 56 -0.62 8.27 -3.12
C TRP A 56 0.29 9.16 -3.96
N GLN A 57 1.51 8.69 -4.25
CA GLN A 57 2.44 9.44 -5.09
C GLN A 57 1.90 9.63 -6.51
N ALA A 58 1.30 8.58 -7.08
CA ALA A 58 0.73 8.65 -8.42
C ALA A 58 -0.48 9.59 -8.49
N ALA A 59 -1.28 9.66 -7.42
CA ALA A 59 -2.45 10.54 -7.34
C ALA A 59 -2.08 11.99 -7.03
N ASN A 60 -0.88 12.21 -6.47
CA ASN A 60 -0.39 13.53 -6.08
C ASN A 60 1.00 13.78 -6.68
N PRO A 61 1.08 13.83 -8.03
CA PRO A 61 2.36 13.95 -8.71
C PRO A 61 2.96 15.34 -8.56
N PRO A 62 4.28 15.50 -8.82
CA PRO A 62 4.90 16.83 -8.88
C PRO A 62 4.22 17.71 -9.92
N PRO A 63 4.32 19.05 -9.76
CA PRO A 63 3.61 19.98 -10.64
C PRO A 63 3.83 19.77 -12.14
N ALA A 64 5.05 19.45 -12.56
CA ALA A 64 5.35 19.21 -13.98
C ALA A 64 4.63 17.99 -14.53
N VAL A 65 4.59 16.91 -13.74
CA VAL A 65 3.89 15.68 -14.11
C VAL A 65 2.38 15.92 -14.12
N ASP A 66 1.88 16.63 -13.09
CA ASP A 66 0.45 16.94 -13.01
C ASP A 66 -0.01 17.77 -14.22
N ALA A 67 0.79 18.75 -14.65
CA ALA A 67 0.47 19.57 -15.82
C ALA A 67 0.36 18.71 -17.09
N VAL A 68 1.25 17.74 -17.26
CA VAL A 68 1.20 16.80 -18.39
C VAL A 68 -0.04 15.94 -18.33
N MET A 69 -0.37 15.43 -17.13
CA MET A 69 -1.52 14.55 -16.94
C MET A 69 -2.87 15.25 -17.14
N GLN A 70 -2.88 16.58 -17.18
CA GLN A 70 -4.09 17.32 -17.48
C GLN A 70 -4.34 17.48 -18.99
N ARG A 71 -3.37 17.16 -19.84
CA ARG A 71 -3.56 17.19 -21.29
C ARG A 71 -4.54 16.13 -21.72
N ALA A 72 -5.31 16.43 -22.78
CA ALA A 72 -6.36 15.54 -23.28
C ALA A 72 -5.84 14.12 -23.61
N GLU A 73 -4.61 14.04 -24.14
CA GLU A 73 -4.00 12.75 -24.50
C GLU A 73 -3.60 11.89 -23.31
N PHE A 74 -3.48 12.48 -22.10
CA PHE A 74 -3.05 11.76 -20.90
C PHE A 74 -4.09 11.73 -19.78
N CYS A 75 -5.16 12.51 -19.87
CA CYS A 75 -6.08 12.67 -18.75
C CYS A 75 -6.82 11.38 -18.37
N ALA A 76 -6.98 10.45 -19.31
CA ALA A 76 -7.58 9.15 -19.03
C ALA A 76 -6.71 8.29 -18.11
N GLY A 77 -5.41 8.56 -18.04
CA GLY A 77 -4.48 7.86 -17.17
C GLY A 77 -4.32 8.48 -15.79
N ARG A 78 -5.06 9.54 -15.50
CA ARG A 78 -4.99 10.17 -14.18
C ARG A 78 -5.54 9.21 -13.12
N ILE A 79 -4.87 9.21 -11.97
CA ILE A 79 -5.23 8.34 -10.87
C ILE A 79 -5.85 9.18 -9.75
N GLU A 80 -7.03 8.76 -9.32
CA GLU A 80 -7.68 9.30 -8.13
C GLU A 80 -7.49 8.31 -7.00
N PHE A 81 -7.01 8.79 -5.86
CA PHE A 81 -6.56 7.92 -4.78
C PHE A 81 -7.68 7.04 -4.22
N ALA A 82 -8.81 7.63 -3.83
CA ALA A 82 -9.86 6.88 -3.15
C ALA A 82 -10.47 5.77 -4.02
N PRO A 83 -10.84 6.01 -5.30
CA PRO A 83 -11.36 4.94 -6.15
C PRO A 83 -10.36 3.83 -6.41
N ILE A 84 -9.08 4.17 -6.67
CA ILE A 84 -8.09 3.14 -6.96
C ILE A 84 -7.73 2.34 -5.71
N LEU A 85 -7.72 2.98 -4.55
CA LEU A 85 -7.49 2.29 -3.28
C LEU A 85 -8.61 1.28 -3.03
N ARG A 86 -9.86 1.67 -3.23
CA ARG A 86 -11.00 0.77 -3.06
C ARG A 86 -10.92 -0.41 -4.02
N ALA A 87 -10.65 -0.16 -5.29
CA ALA A 87 -10.56 -1.21 -6.30
C ALA A 87 -9.45 -2.20 -5.96
N HIS A 88 -8.29 -1.71 -5.55
CA HIS A 88 -7.17 -2.57 -5.16
C HIS A 88 -7.51 -3.42 -3.94
N THR A 89 -8.08 -2.80 -2.91
CA THR A 89 -8.43 -3.49 -1.66
C THR A 89 -9.42 -4.62 -1.93
N MET A 90 -10.46 -4.33 -2.70
CA MET A 90 -11.47 -5.34 -3.05
C MET A 90 -10.89 -6.48 -3.86
N THR A 91 -10.07 -6.15 -4.87
CA THR A 91 -9.44 -7.16 -5.73
C THR A 91 -8.52 -8.06 -4.93
N LEU A 92 -7.72 -7.48 -4.04
CA LEU A 92 -6.77 -8.24 -3.22
C LEU A 92 -7.50 -9.16 -2.25
N LEU A 93 -8.54 -8.67 -1.57
CA LEU A 93 -9.34 -9.48 -0.65
C LEU A 93 -10.03 -10.62 -1.38
N GLN A 94 -10.67 -10.34 -2.51
CA GLN A 94 -11.35 -11.37 -3.30
C GLN A 94 -10.38 -12.43 -3.78
N GLY A 95 -9.19 -12.01 -4.24
CA GLY A 95 -8.16 -12.94 -4.66
C GLY A 95 -7.70 -13.86 -3.55
N MET A 96 -7.47 -13.32 -2.36
CA MET A 96 -7.03 -14.12 -1.22
C MET A 96 -8.13 -15.05 -0.71
N LEU A 97 -9.38 -14.59 -0.67
CA LEU A 97 -10.50 -15.41 -0.24
C LEU A 97 -10.76 -16.57 -1.21
N SER A 98 -10.53 -16.36 -2.50
CA SER A 98 -10.74 -17.40 -3.51
C SER A 98 -9.67 -18.50 -3.50
N GLU A 99 -8.52 -18.26 -2.83
CA GLU A 99 -7.46 -19.25 -2.69
C GLU A 99 -7.80 -20.32 -1.65
N GLN A 100 -8.88 -20.14 -0.94
CA GLN A 100 -9.34 -21.11 0.08
C GLN A 100 -10.33 -22.10 -0.55
#